data_3ea1591a3774667c420cc96c11adda3f
#
_entry.id   3ea1591a3774667c420cc96c11adda3f
#
_cell.length_a   1.000
_cell.length_b   1.000
_cell.length_c   1.000
_cell.angle_alpha   90.00
_cell.angle_beta   90.00
_cell.angle_gamma   90.00
#
_symmetry.space_group_name_H-M   'P 1'
#
loop_
_entity.id
_entity.type
_entity.pdbx_description
1 polymer ?
#
loop_
_entity_poly.entity_id
_entity_poly.type
_entity_poly.pdbx_seq_one_letter_code
_entity_poly.pdbx_strand_id
1 'polypeptide(L)'
;MIKKILLLGSGELGKELVIAAQRIGQHVIAVDSYKDAPAMHVANEFEVIDMLDGTALDAIVAKHQPDLIVPEIEAIRTERFYDYEKQGIQVVPSAKAANYTMDRKAIRDLAAIDLGVKTAPYKYAKNIEDLTAAVTFIGMPCVVKPLMSSSGKGQSVIKTEEDIVRAWDIATNKGRGDKEEVIVEGFIDFQTEITLLTVTQKNGPTLYCPAIGHRQERGDYQE
;
A
#
# COMPACT_ATOMS: atom_id res chain seq x y z
N MET A 1 -11.29 -17.17 -22.37
CA MET A 1 -9.85 -17.17 -22.73
C MET A 1 -9.08 -17.18 -21.41
N ILE A 2 -8.10 -18.06 -21.27
CA ILE A 2 -7.23 -18.13 -20.10
C ILE A 2 -6.32 -16.89 -20.11
N LYS A 3 -6.25 -16.19 -18.99
CA LYS A 3 -5.35 -15.06 -18.81
C LYS A 3 -4.18 -15.43 -17.90
N LYS A 4 -3.01 -14.87 -18.18
CA LYS A 4 -1.85 -14.92 -17.31
C LYS A 4 -1.90 -13.74 -16.33
N ILE A 5 -1.91 -14.06 -15.03
CA ILE A 5 -1.95 -13.09 -13.94
C ILE A 5 -0.58 -13.11 -13.26
N LEU A 6 0.09 -11.97 -13.20
CA LEU A 6 1.29 -11.75 -12.40
C LEU A 6 0.87 -11.14 -11.06
N LEU A 7 0.95 -11.91 -9.99
CA LEU A 7 0.63 -11.49 -8.63
C LEU A 7 1.90 -11.00 -7.95
N LEU A 8 1.95 -9.74 -7.57
CA LEU A 8 3.08 -9.09 -6.91
C LEU A 8 2.79 -8.95 -5.40
N GLY A 9 3.40 -9.81 -4.62
CA GLY A 9 3.11 -10.13 -3.24
C GLY A 9 2.44 -11.50 -3.16
N SER A 10 3.02 -12.39 -2.38
CA SER A 10 2.63 -13.81 -2.33
C SER A 10 2.30 -14.25 -0.91
N GLY A 11 1.73 -13.35 -0.09
CA GLY A 11 1.28 -13.63 1.26
C GLY A 11 0.03 -14.50 1.32
N GLU A 12 -0.61 -14.57 2.48
CA GLU A 12 -1.80 -15.39 2.71
C GLU A 12 -2.99 -14.90 1.89
N LEU A 13 -3.17 -13.58 1.77
CA LEU A 13 -4.24 -13.02 0.95
C LEU A 13 -3.98 -13.29 -0.54
N GLY A 14 -2.73 -13.19 -0.98
CA GLY A 14 -2.30 -13.57 -2.32
C GLY A 14 -2.61 -15.03 -2.64
N LYS A 15 -2.42 -15.94 -1.68
CA LYS A 15 -2.77 -17.35 -1.81
C LYS A 15 -4.25 -17.56 -2.09
N GLU A 16 -5.13 -16.87 -1.38
CA GLU A 16 -6.58 -16.94 -1.62
C GLU A 16 -6.96 -16.42 -3.00
N LEU A 17 -6.30 -15.34 -3.46
CA LEU A 17 -6.49 -14.83 -4.82
C LEU A 17 -6.07 -15.86 -5.87
N VAL A 18 -4.92 -16.53 -5.70
CA VAL A 18 -4.47 -17.61 -6.61
C VAL A 18 -5.50 -18.71 -6.70
N ILE A 19 -5.97 -19.24 -5.55
CA ILE A 19 -6.97 -20.28 -5.49
C ILE A 19 -8.26 -19.86 -6.23
N ALA A 20 -8.74 -18.64 -5.97
CA ALA A 20 -9.95 -18.12 -6.61
C ALA A 20 -9.76 -17.96 -8.14
N ALA A 21 -8.62 -17.44 -8.58
CA ALA A 21 -8.30 -17.27 -9.99
C ALA A 21 -8.22 -18.62 -10.74
N GLN A 22 -7.58 -19.62 -10.14
CA GLN A 22 -7.48 -20.97 -10.70
C GLN A 22 -8.84 -21.66 -10.79
N ARG A 23 -9.74 -21.45 -9.81
CA ARG A 23 -11.12 -21.98 -9.87
C ARG A 23 -11.90 -21.51 -11.10
N ILE A 24 -11.57 -20.33 -11.62
CA ILE A 24 -12.15 -19.80 -12.88
C ILE A 24 -11.22 -20.00 -14.09
N GLY A 25 -10.23 -20.87 -13.98
CA GLY A 25 -9.37 -21.31 -15.09
C GLY A 25 -8.28 -20.32 -15.48
N GLN A 26 -7.85 -19.41 -14.61
CA GLN A 26 -6.76 -18.49 -14.90
C GLN A 26 -5.40 -19.10 -14.54
N HIS A 27 -4.33 -18.63 -15.20
CA HIS A 27 -2.96 -19.02 -14.94
C HIS A 27 -2.27 -17.94 -14.09
N VAL A 28 -1.73 -18.28 -12.92
CA VAL A 28 -1.15 -17.31 -11.98
C VAL A 28 0.33 -17.57 -11.77
N ILE A 29 1.12 -16.51 -11.88
CA ILE A 29 2.53 -16.45 -11.52
C ILE A 29 2.64 -15.63 -10.22
N ALA A 30 3.08 -16.26 -9.13
CA ALA A 30 3.25 -15.64 -7.82
C ALA A 30 4.66 -15.08 -7.65
N VAL A 31 4.79 -13.83 -7.22
CA VAL A 31 6.08 -13.14 -7.05
C VAL A 31 6.21 -12.61 -5.63
N ASP A 32 7.37 -12.84 -5.03
CA ASP A 32 7.73 -12.25 -3.74
C ASP A 32 9.25 -12.08 -3.61
N SER A 33 9.70 -11.40 -2.56
CA SER A 33 11.10 -11.19 -2.25
C SER A 33 11.77 -12.38 -1.55
N TYR A 34 11.00 -13.36 -1.11
CA TYR A 34 11.50 -14.55 -0.42
C TYR A 34 10.88 -15.82 -0.99
N LYS A 35 11.63 -16.91 -0.90
CA LYS A 35 11.20 -18.23 -1.36
C LYS A 35 10.16 -18.83 -0.43
N ASP A 36 9.32 -19.71 -0.98
CA ASP A 36 8.29 -20.46 -0.26
C ASP A 36 7.22 -19.55 0.39
N ALA A 37 6.96 -18.38 -0.20
CA ALA A 37 5.83 -17.54 0.19
C ALA A 37 4.49 -18.27 0.00
N PRO A 38 3.48 -18.02 0.84
CA PRO A 38 2.22 -18.80 0.86
C PRO A 38 1.54 -19.01 -0.50
N ALA A 39 1.47 -17.99 -1.35
CA ALA A 39 0.85 -18.11 -2.66
C ALA A 39 1.67 -18.96 -3.65
N MET A 40 3.00 -19.04 -3.50
CA MET A 40 3.86 -19.85 -4.37
C MET A 40 3.56 -21.34 -4.29
N HIS A 41 3.05 -21.82 -3.15
CA HIS A 41 2.70 -23.22 -2.97
C HIS A 41 1.46 -23.67 -3.78
N VAL A 42 0.66 -22.73 -4.26
CA VAL A 42 -0.58 -23.03 -5.00
C VAL A 42 -0.59 -22.41 -6.41
N ALA A 43 0.34 -21.53 -6.73
CA ALA A 43 0.45 -20.89 -8.04
C ALA A 43 0.92 -21.87 -9.13
N ASN A 44 0.67 -21.53 -10.40
CA ASN A 44 1.14 -22.31 -11.53
C ASN A 44 2.66 -22.16 -11.72
N GLU A 45 3.17 -20.97 -11.50
CA GLU A 45 4.59 -20.62 -11.54
C GLU A 45 4.90 -19.60 -10.43
N PHE A 46 6.18 -19.43 -10.10
CA PHE A 46 6.59 -18.39 -9.17
C PHE A 46 7.96 -17.80 -9.52
N GLU A 47 8.20 -16.58 -9.04
CA GLU A 47 9.46 -15.87 -9.13
C GLU A 47 9.85 -15.28 -7.76
N VAL A 48 11.14 -15.24 -7.48
CA VAL A 48 11.68 -14.61 -6.28
C VAL A 48 12.57 -13.45 -6.71
N ILE A 49 12.12 -12.21 -6.47
CA ILE A 49 12.84 -10.99 -6.82
C ILE A 49 12.61 -9.91 -5.76
N ASP A 50 13.49 -8.95 -5.68
CA ASP A 50 13.19 -7.67 -5.03
C ASP A 50 12.29 -6.83 -5.97
N MET A 51 11.02 -6.67 -5.59
CA MET A 51 10.06 -5.90 -6.38
C MET A 51 10.27 -4.37 -6.28
N LEU A 52 11.17 -3.91 -5.40
CA LEU A 52 11.66 -2.52 -5.38
C LEU A 52 12.78 -2.31 -6.42
N ASP A 53 13.38 -3.38 -6.97
CA ASP A 53 14.26 -3.30 -8.14
C ASP A 53 13.41 -3.27 -9.43
N GLY A 54 13.29 -2.08 -10.02
CA GLY A 54 12.53 -1.90 -11.27
C GLY A 54 13.08 -2.72 -12.43
N THR A 55 14.39 -2.99 -12.50
CA THR A 55 15.00 -3.82 -13.56
C THR A 55 14.60 -5.28 -13.41
N ALA A 56 14.64 -5.80 -12.18
CA ALA A 56 14.18 -7.17 -11.91
C ALA A 56 12.69 -7.33 -12.22
N LEU A 57 11.88 -6.33 -11.86
CA LEU A 57 10.44 -6.32 -12.18
C LEU A 57 10.18 -6.29 -13.68
N ASP A 58 10.89 -5.44 -14.45
CA ASP A 58 10.79 -5.38 -15.90
C ASP A 58 11.17 -6.73 -16.55
N ALA A 59 12.20 -7.40 -16.02
CA ALA A 59 12.67 -8.68 -16.54
C ALA A 59 11.61 -9.79 -16.39
N ILE A 60 10.93 -9.89 -15.24
CA ILE A 60 9.88 -10.91 -15.07
C ILE A 60 8.62 -10.59 -15.87
N VAL A 61 8.26 -9.31 -16.03
CA VAL A 61 7.14 -8.91 -16.91
C VAL A 61 7.46 -9.27 -18.36
N ALA A 62 8.67 -9.01 -18.84
CA ALA A 62 9.11 -9.40 -20.18
C ALA A 62 9.16 -10.93 -20.36
N LYS A 63 9.60 -11.68 -19.34
CA LYS A 63 9.66 -13.16 -19.36
C LYS A 63 8.29 -13.78 -19.47
N HIS A 64 7.35 -13.37 -18.62
CA HIS A 64 6.04 -14.00 -18.51
C HIS A 64 4.98 -13.44 -19.44
N GLN A 65 5.16 -12.17 -19.89
CA GLN A 65 4.19 -11.47 -20.73
C GLN A 65 2.75 -11.60 -20.19
N PRO A 66 2.47 -11.12 -18.96
CA PRO A 66 1.18 -11.28 -18.35
C PRO A 66 0.10 -10.44 -19.03
N ASP A 67 -1.14 -10.93 -19.01
CA ASP A 67 -2.31 -10.15 -19.41
C ASP A 67 -2.74 -9.17 -18.31
N LEU A 68 -2.45 -9.53 -17.04
CA LEU A 68 -2.91 -8.83 -15.86
C LEU A 68 -1.82 -8.82 -14.80
N ILE A 69 -1.59 -7.65 -14.19
CA ILE A 69 -0.72 -7.48 -13.01
C ILE A 69 -1.60 -7.09 -11.83
N VAL A 70 -1.42 -7.79 -10.70
CA VAL A 70 -2.14 -7.55 -9.45
C VAL A 70 -1.11 -7.29 -8.33
N PRO A 71 -0.91 -6.05 -7.90
CA PRO A 71 -0.13 -5.76 -6.70
C PRO A 71 -0.94 -6.14 -5.44
N GLU A 72 -0.31 -6.84 -4.52
CA GLU A 72 -0.90 -7.27 -3.25
C GLU A 72 -0.22 -6.58 -2.06
N ILE A 73 1.07 -6.24 -2.19
CA ILE A 73 1.83 -5.54 -1.15
C ILE A 73 2.23 -4.14 -1.59
N GLU A 74 2.71 -3.32 -0.64
CA GLU A 74 3.14 -1.94 -0.89
C GLU A 74 4.60 -1.79 -1.34
N ALA A 75 5.46 -2.82 -1.15
CA ALA A 75 6.88 -2.76 -1.48
C ALA A 75 7.15 -3.13 -2.95
N ILE A 76 6.69 -2.29 -3.88
CA ILE A 76 6.77 -2.50 -5.33
C ILE A 76 7.14 -1.18 -6.01
N ARG A 77 7.91 -1.23 -7.10
CA ARG A 77 8.15 -0.09 -8.01
C ARG A 77 6.91 0.21 -8.85
N THR A 78 5.88 0.72 -8.19
CA THR A 78 4.57 0.96 -8.80
C THR A 78 4.58 1.98 -9.93
N GLU A 79 5.59 2.85 -10.00
CA GLU A 79 5.77 3.77 -11.14
C GLU A 79 5.99 3.04 -12.48
N ARG A 80 6.51 1.80 -12.47
CA ARG A 80 6.64 0.96 -13.67
C ARG A 80 5.30 0.57 -14.26
N PHE A 81 4.24 0.52 -13.47
CA PHE A 81 2.91 0.13 -13.91
C PHE A 81 2.35 1.04 -15.02
N TYR A 82 2.70 2.33 -15.02
CA TYR A 82 2.30 3.23 -16.10
C TYR A 82 2.86 2.80 -17.47
N ASP A 83 4.08 2.26 -17.49
CA ASP A 83 4.69 1.80 -18.73
C ASP A 83 4.13 0.43 -19.16
N TYR A 84 3.77 -0.43 -18.20
CA TYR A 84 3.09 -1.69 -18.50
C TYR A 84 1.68 -1.45 -19.05
N GLU A 85 0.92 -0.50 -18.51
CA GLU A 85 -0.38 -0.11 -19.07
C GLU A 85 -0.26 0.43 -20.49
N LYS A 86 0.76 1.25 -20.80
CA LYS A 86 1.05 1.71 -22.17
C LYS A 86 1.36 0.57 -23.14
N GLN A 87 1.95 -0.51 -22.65
CA GLN A 87 2.22 -1.74 -23.41
C GLN A 87 0.97 -2.62 -23.59
N GLY A 88 -0.16 -2.24 -23.01
CA GLY A 88 -1.42 -2.99 -23.12
C GLY A 88 -1.63 -4.04 -22.04
N ILE A 89 -0.75 -4.12 -21.03
CA ILE A 89 -0.93 -4.99 -19.86
C ILE A 89 -1.92 -4.31 -18.91
N GLN A 90 -2.94 -5.03 -18.50
CA GLN A 90 -3.90 -4.50 -17.54
C GLN A 90 -3.31 -4.55 -16.11
N VAL A 91 -3.36 -3.45 -15.37
CA VAL A 91 -2.99 -3.41 -13.94
C VAL A 91 -4.25 -3.22 -13.10
N VAL A 92 -4.42 -4.00 -12.03
CA VAL A 92 -5.60 -3.96 -11.15
C VAL A 92 -5.14 -4.01 -9.67
N PRO A 93 -5.36 -2.91 -8.94
CA PRO A 93 -5.96 -1.63 -9.36
C PRO A 93 -5.08 -0.91 -10.38
N SER A 94 -5.62 0.09 -11.09
CA SER A 94 -4.86 0.79 -12.15
C SER A 94 -3.53 1.35 -11.63
N ALA A 95 -2.56 1.57 -12.53
CA ALA A 95 -1.26 2.14 -12.17
C ALA A 95 -1.43 3.42 -11.33
N LYS A 96 -2.36 4.30 -11.70
CA LYS A 96 -2.68 5.52 -10.94
C LYS A 96 -3.16 5.20 -9.53
N ALA A 97 -4.11 4.27 -9.37
CA ALA A 97 -4.63 3.89 -8.06
C ALA A 97 -3.57 3.20 -7.21
N ALA A 98 -2.79 2.28 -7.78
CA ALA A 98 -1.69 1.62 -7.08
C ALA A 98 -0.65 2.64 -6.55
N ASN A 99 -0.25 3.62 -7.37
CA ASN A 99 0.68 4.66 -6.93
C ASN A 99 0.12 5.51 -5.80
N TYR A 100 -1.17 5.89 -5.84
CA TYR A 100 -1.78 6.62 -4.73
C TYR A 100 -1.86 5.81 -3.44
N THR A 101 -2.18 4.53 -3.51
CA THR A 101 -2.29 3.67 -2.32
C THR A 101 -0.93 3.34 -1.69
N MET A 102 0.13 3.32 -2.49
CA MET A 102 1.50 3.06 -2.03
C MET A 102 2.25 4.32 -1.57
N ASP A 103 1.72 5.50 -1.82
CA ASP A 103 2.31 6.78 -1.42
C ASP A 103 1.31 7.60 -0.57
N ARG A 104 1.53 7.57 0.76
CA ARG A 104 0.65 8.27 1.71
C ARG A 104 0.61 9.79 1.48
N LYS A 105 1.69 10.39 0.95
CA LYS A 105 1.72 11.79 0.56
C LYS A 105 0.81 12.06 -0.63
N ALA A 106 0.96 11.26 -1.69
CA ALA A 106 0.17 11.41 -2.91
C ALA A 106 -1.34 11.29 -2.64
N ILE A 107 -1.76 10.26 -1.89
CA ILE A 107 -3.19 10.08 -1.59
C ILE A 107 -3.71 11.15 -0.62
N ARG A 108 -2.89 11.62 0.34
CA ARG A 108 -3.28 12.69 1.25
C ARG A 108 -3.47 14.02 0.52
N ASP A 109 -2.53 14.38 -0.33
CA ASP A 109 -2.57 15.62 -1.10
C ASP A 109 -3.73 15.59 -2.12
N LEU A 110 -3.96 14.45 -2.79
CA LEU A 110 -5.15 14.25 -3.63
C LEU A 110 -6.45 14.51 -2.84
N ALA A 111 -6.59 13.91 -1.66
CA ALA A 111 -7.80 14.04 -0.87
C ALA A 111 -7.99 15.48 -0.35
N ALA A 112 -6.96 16.05 0.27
CA ALA A 112 -7.05 17.32 0.97
C ALA A 112 -6.99 18.54 0.04
N ILE A 113 -6.11 18.50 -0.98
CA ILE A 113 -5.82 19.64 -1.84
C ILE A 113 -6.66 19.58 -3.12
N ASP A 114 -6.55 18.48 -3.88
CA ASP A 114 -7.17 18.39 -5.21
C ASP A 114 -8.68 18.20 -5.13
N LEU A 115 -9.15 17.39 -4.18
CA LEU A 115 -10.57 17.04 -4.02
C LEU A 115 -11.27 17.82 -2.91
N GLY A 116 -10.53 18.55 -2.07
CA GLY A 116 -11.10 19.33 -0.95
C GLY A 116 -11.83 18.47 0.09
N VAL A 117 -11.49 17.19 0.19
CA VAL A 117 -12.08 16.29 1.20
C VAL A 117 -11.52 16.62 2.57
N LYS A 118 -12.39 16.65 3.59
CA LYS A 118 -11.97 16.89 4.96
C LYS A 118 -11.05 15.76 5.44
N THR A 119 -9.83 16.12 5.84
CA THR A 119 -8.84 15.21 6.43
C THR A 119 -8.40 15.74 7.80
N ALA A 120 -7.64 14.94 8.57
CA ALA A 120 -6.90 15.47 9.71
C ALA A 120 -5.92 16.57 9.22
N PRO A 121 -5.64 17.61 10.03
CA PRO A 121 -4.55 18.53 9.72
C PRO A 121 -3.24 17.76 9.66
N TYR A 122 -2.36 18.12 8.71
CA TYR A 122 -1.12 17.37 8.49
C TYR A 122 0.03 18.27 8.02
N LYS A 123 1.25 17.80 8.25
CA LYS A 123 2.50 18.36 7.73
C LYS A 123 3.46 17.21 7.39
N TYR A 124 4.39 17.48 6.46
CA TYR A 124 5.49 16.57 6.14
C TYR A 124 6.77 17.02 6.83
N ALA A 125 7.64 16.06 7.16
CA ALA A 125 8.94 16.32 7.78
C ALA A 125 10.01 15.43 7.14
N LYS A 126 11.19 16.01 6.84
CA LYS A 126 12.33 15.32 6.21
C LYS A 126 13.52 15.15 7.15
N ASN A 127 13.43 15.76 8.33
CA ASN A 127 14.43 15.71 9.39
C ASN A 127 13.75 15.98 10.72
N ILE A 128 14.51 15.89 11.80
CA ILE A 128 13.98 16.05 13.18
C ILE A 128 13.51 17.48 13.47
N GLU A 129 14.16 18.47 12.87
CA GLU A 129 13.80 19.88 13.00
C GLU A 129 12.45 20.17 12.34
N ASP A 130 12.24 19.65 11.12
CA ASP A 130 10.94 19.72 10.43
C ASP A 130 9.85 19.00 11.22
N LEU A 131 10.17 17.84 11.82
CA LEU A 131 9.25 17.08 12.64
C LEU A 131 8.82 17.89 13.86
N THR A 132 9.77 18.50 14.56
CA THR A 132 9.48 19.34 15.73
C THR A 132 8.59 20.53 15.35
N ALA A 133 8.88 21.20 14.24
CA ALA A 133 8.06 22.29 13.73
C ALA A 133 6.65 21.82 13.32
N ALA A 134 6.54 20.65 12.72
CA ALA A 134 5.27 20.04 12.33
C ALA A 134 4.41 19.68 13.57
N VAL A 135 5.01 19.11 14.60
CA VAL A 135 4.34 18.79 15.88
C VAL A 135 3.83 20.06 16.55
N THR A 136 4.65 21.11 16.59
CA THR A 136 4.26 22.43 17.13
C THR A 136 3.07 23.02 16.37
N PHE A 137 3.06 22.90 15.03
CA PHE A 137 1.97 23.41 14.20
C PHE A 137 0.67 22.61 14.35
N ILE A 138 0.76 21.29 14.37
CA ILE A 138 -0.41 20.36 14.47
C ILE A 138 -0.98 20.35 15.88
N GLY A 139 -0.12 20.44 16.89
CA GLY A 139 -0.46 20.24 18.30
C GLY A 139 -0.39 18.78 18.72
N MET A 140 -0.41 18.56 20.04
CA MET A 140 -0.40 17.22 20.64
C MET A 140 -1.76 16.90 21.27
N PRO A 141 -2.23 15.64 21.23
CA PRO A 141 -1.54 14.49 20.62
C PRO A 141 -1.59 14.53 19.09
N CYS A 142 -0.54 14.00 18.45
CA CYS A 142 -0.48 13.82 17.00
C CYS A 142 0.15 12.46 16.65
N VAL A 143 0.04 12.06 15.38
CA VAL A 143 0.52 10.77 14.89
C VAL A 143 1.59 10.99 13.83
N VAL A 144 2.74 10.34 13.98
CA VAL A 144 3.82 10.30 12.99
C VAL A 144 3.76 8.97 12.24
N LYS A 145 3.83 9.02 10.92
CA LYS A 145 3.78 7.83 10.06
C LYS A 145 4.82 7.94 8.94
N PRO A 146 5.51 6.86 8.56
CA PRO A 146 6.28 6.84 7.32
C PRO A 146 5.34 7.00 6.12
N LEU A 147 5.86 7.50 4.99
CA LEU A 147 5.05 7.69 3.77
C LEU A 147 4.67 6.35 3.11
N MET A 148 5.49 5.32 3.29
CA MET A 148 5.21 3.97 2.80
C MET A 148 5.23 3.00 3.98
N SER A 149 4.07 2.52 4.37
CA SER A 149 3.91 1.46 5.37
C SER A 149 2.47 0.95 5.43
N SER A 150 2.30 -0.27 5.91
CA SER A 150 1.01 -0.90 6.19
C SER A 150 0.94 -1.40 7.63
N SER A 151 -0.25 -1.76 8.09
CA SER A 151 -0.49 -2.37 9.41
C SER A 151 0.14 -1.60 10.57
N GLY A 152 0.14 -0.26 10.51
CA GLY A 152 0.68 0.60 11.58
C GLY A 152 2.21 0.52 11.78
N LYS A 153 2.95 -0.19 10.91
CA LYS A 153 4.41 -0.31 11.03
C LYS A 153 5.07 1.07 10.88
N GLY A 154 5.98 1.38 11.81
CA GLY A 154 6.64 2.69 11.84
C GLY A 154 5.78 3.85 12.34
N GLN A 155 4.53 3.60 12.75
CA GLN A 155 3.64 4.62 13.28
C GLN A 155 3.87 4.84 14.79
N SER A 156 3.78 6.10 15.22
CA SER A 156 3.89 6.48 16.64
C SER A 156 2.94 7.62 16.97
N VAL A 157 2.43 7.63 18.20
CA VAL A 157 1.69 8.77 18.76
C VAL A 157 2.64 9.61 19.59
N ILE A 158 2.69 10.90 19.31
CA ILE A 158 3.41 11.91 20.10
C ILE A 158 2.39 12.54 21.07
N LYS A 159 2.65 12.41 22.36
CA LYS A 159 1.85 13.01 23.43
C LYS A 159 2.60 14.13 24.14
N THR A 160 3.93 14.05 24.16
CA THR A 160 4.82 15.03 24.77
C THR A 160 6.01 15.30 23.85
N GLU A 161 6.76 16.38 24.07
CA GLU A 161 7.96 16.72 23.29
C GLU A 161 9.04 15.63 23.36
N GLU A 162 9.13 14.91 24.47
CA GLU A 162 10.08 13.83 24.67
C GLU A 162 9.86 12.64 23.73
N ASP A 163 8.63 12.49 23.19
CA ASP A 163 8.30 11.45 22.23
C ASP A 163 8.87 11.70 20.83
N ILE A 164 9.26 12.95 20.49
CA ILE A 164 9.57 13.38 19.12
C ILE A 164 10.74 12.58 18.55
N VAL A 165 11.87 12.51 19.26
CA VAL A 165 13.07 11.80 18.79
C VAL A 165 12.77 10.32 18.55
N ARG A 166 12.09 9.68 19.50
CA ARG A 166 11.70 8.28 19.39
C ARG A 166 10.74 8.03 18.23
N ALA A 167 9.80 8.94 18.00
CA ALA A 167 8.85 8.83 16.88
C ALA A 167 9.54 8.93 15.52
N TRP A 168 10.52 9.83 15.40
CA TRP A 168 11.37 9.93 14.21
C TRP A 168 12.12 8.62 13.95
N ASP A 169 12.83 8.11 14.94
CA ASP A 169 13.60 6.85 14.84
C ASP A 169 12.71 5.66 14.43
N ILE A 170 11.51 5.56 15.02
CA ILE A 170 10.56 4.51 14.68
C ILE A 170 10.07 4.64 13.23
N ALA A 171 9.74 5.86 12.80
CA ALA A 171 9.18 6.08 11.47
C ALA A 171 10.22 5.88 10.35
N THR A 172 11.47 6.27 10.57
CA THR A 172 12.56 6.12 9.59
C THR A 172 13.15 4.72 9.55
N ASN A 173 13.23 4.01 10.69
CA ASN A 173 13.85 2.68 10.76
C ASN A 173 12.87 1.51 10.56
N LYS A 174 11.56 1.72 10.68
CA LYS A 174 10.52 0.67 10.57
C LYS A 174 9.55 0.87 9.41
N GLY A 175 9.72 1.93 8.61
CA GLY A 175 8.99 2.12 7.37
C GLY A 175 9.38 1.08 6.32
N ARG A 176 8.51 0.86 5.35
CA ARG A 176 8.82 0.09 4.14
C ARG A 176 9.14 1.05 3.00
N GLY A 177 10.19 0.77 2.22
CA GLY A 177 10.65 1.63 1.13
C GLY A 177 11.85 2.50 1.49
N ASP A 178 12.25 3.33 0.55
CA ASP A 178 13.50 4.10 0.53
C ASP A 178 13.34 5.60 0.86
N LYS A 179 12.15 6.00 1.31
CA LYS A 179 11.84 7.42 1.62
C LYS A 179 11.98 7.69 3.11
N GLU A 180 12.84 8.66 3.45
CA GLU A 180 13.03 9.15 4.83
C GLU A 180 12.00 10.21 5.27
N GLU A 181 11.14 10.67 4.35
CA GLU A 181 10.10 11.67 4.66
C GLU A 181 8.94 11.02 5.43
N VAL A 182 8.45 11.70 6.47
CA VAL A 182 7.32 11.28 7.29
C VAL A 182 6.16 12.28 7.20
N ILE A 183 4.95 11.82 7.53
CA ILE A 183 3.78 12.67 7.74
C ILE A 183 3.44 12.75 9.23
N VAL A 184 3.13 13.96 9.69
CA VAL A 184 2.57 14.24 11.02
C VAL A 184 1.12 14.60 10.83
N GLU A 185 0.22 13.89 11.51
CA GLU A 185 -1.23 14.09 11.40
C GLU A 185 -1.82 14.38 12.78
N GLY A 186 -2.80 15.26 12.84
CA GLY A 186 -3.59 15.46 14.04
C GLY A 186 -4.26 14.15 14.49
N PHE A 187 -4.25 13.90 15.79
CA PHE A 187 -4.95 12.74 16.35
C PHE A 187 -6.46 12.94 16.21
N ILE A 188 -7.16 11.97 15.64
CA ILE A 188 -8.61 11.97 15.49
C ILE A 188 -9.19 10.96 16.46
N ASP A 189 -10.00 11.43 17.39
CA ASP A 189 -10.80 10.59 18.28
C ASP A 189 -12.10 10.20 17.57
N PHE A 190 -12.03 9.12 16.79
CA PHE A 190 -13.16 8.62 16.02
C PHE A 190 -13.98 7.61 16.83
N GLN A 191 -15.28 7.61 16.64
CA GLN A 191 -16.21 6.69 17.31
C GLN A 191 -16.17 5.28 16.71
N THR A 192 -15.94 5.19 15.40
CA THR A 192 -16.01 3.93 14.66
C THR A 192 -15.03 3.96 13.50
N GLU A 193 -14.37 2.83 13.25
CA GLU A 193 -13.56 2.57 12.07
C GLU A 193 -14.29 1.55 11.20
N ILE A 194 -14.32 1.80 9.89
CA ILE A 194 -14.93 0.91 8.92
C ILE A 194 -14.00 0.69 7.73
N THR A 195 -14.13 -0.47 7.11
CA THR A 195 -13.61 -0.75 5.76
C THR A 195 -14.78 -0.77 4.77
N LEU A 196 -14.67 0.00 3.71
CA LEU A 196 -15.61 -0.02 2.59
C LEU A 196 -14.89 -0.51 1.34
N LEU A 197 -15.14 -1.75 0.95
CA LEU A 197 -14.60 -2.31 -0.29
C LEU A 197 -15.40 -1.79 -1.48
N THR A 198 -14.69 -1.40 -2.52
CA THR A 198 -15.29 -0.91 -3.77
C THR A 198 -14.73 -1.64 -4.97
N VAL A 199 -15.56 -1.84 -6.00
CA VAL A 199 -15.15 -2.44 -7.26
C VAL A 199 -15.47 -1.47 -8.39
N THR A 200 -14.44 -0.90 -9.00
CA THR A 200 -14.58 -0.06 -10.20
C THR A 200 -14.66 -0.94 -11.43
N GLN A 201 -15.74 -0.81 -12.19
CA GLN A 201 -15.97 -1.55 -13.42
C GLN A 201 -15.50 -0.76 -14.64
N LYS A 202 -15.04 -1.47 -15.69
CA LYS A 202 -14.68 -0.84 -16.97
C LYS A 202 -15.89 -0.16 -17.61
N ASN A 203 -17.05 -0.83 -17.57
CA ASN A 203 -18.32 -0.35 -18.14
C ASN A 203 -19.41 -0.50 -17.07
N GLY A 204 -19.66 0.54 -16.32
CA GLY A 204 -20.70 0.53 -15.28
C GLY A 204 -20.33 1.39 -14.07
N PRO A 205 -21.24 1.52 -13.10
CA PRO A 205 -20.98 2.27 -11.89
C PRO A 205 -19.98 1.53 -10.98
N THR A 206 -19.33 2.25 -10.09
CA THR A 206 -18.59 1.64 -8.98
C THR A 206 -19.56 0.87 -8.08
N LEU A 207 -19.24 -0.38 -7.78
CA LEU A 207 -19.99 -1.19 -6.82
C LEU A 207 -19.42 -0.96 -5.42
N TYR A 208 -20.29 -0.92 -4.44
CA TYR A 208 -19.95 -0.77 -3.04
C TYR A 208 -20.37 -2.02 -2.28
N CYS A 209 -19.43 -2.66 -1.60
CA CYS A 209 -19.73 -3.76 -0.70
C CYS A 209 -20.34 -3.21 0.61
N PRO A 210 -21.02 -4.04 1.41
CA PRO A 210 -21.41 -3.64 2.75
C PRO A 210 -20.21 -3.17 3.57
N ALA A 211 -20.42 -2.10 4.36
CA ALA A 211 -19.36 -1.61 5.24
C ALA A 211 -19.05 -2.67 6.31
N ILE A 212 -17.76 -2.90 6.56
CA ILE A 212 -17.26 -3.82 7.57
C ILE A 212 -16.72 -2.98 8.72
N GLY A 213 -17.34 -3.09 9.90
CA GLY A 213 -16.80 -2.53 11.14
C GLY A 213 -15.65 -3.41 11.63
N HIS A 214 -14.62 -2.79 12.21
CA HIS A 214 -13.54 -3.56 12.80
C HIS A 214 -12.93 -2.86 14.03
N ARG A 215 -12.27 -3.65 14.85
CA ARG A 215 -11.46 -3.18 15.96
C ARG A 215 -9.99 -3.51 15.67
N GLN A 216 -9.13 -2.53 15.92
CA GLN A 216 -7.68 -2.71 15.81
C GLN A 216 -7.03 -2.56 17.18
N GLU A 217 -5.98 -3.33 17.42
CA GLU A 217 -5.09 -3.15 18.55
C GLU A 217 -3.66 -3.03 18.05
N ARG A 218 -2.98 -1.93 18.41
CA ARG A 218 -1.58 -1.64 18.01
C ARG A 218 -1.35 -1.65 16.50
N GLY A 219 -2.38 -1.35 15.71
CA GLY A 219 -2.34 -1.38 14.25
C GLY A 219 -2.67 -2.73 13.62
N ASP A 220 -2.93 -3.75 14.42
CA ASP A 220 -3.32 -5.08 13.94
C ASP A 220 -4.84 -5.28 14.07
N TYR A 221 -5.45 -5.82 13.01
CA TYR A 221 -6.86 -6.20 13.00
C TYR A 221 -7.12 -7.30 14.02
N GLN A 222 -8.16 -7.15 14.83
CA GLN A 222 -8.58 -8.12 15.84
C GLN A 222 -9.94 -8.75 15.51
N GLU A 223 -10.92 -7.96 15.12
CA GLU A 223 -12.26 -8.41 14.72
C GLU A 223 -12.99 -7.35 13.87
#